data_6fa55754414f3345f1f8eef16942dea5
#
_entry.id   6fa55754414f3345f1f8eef16942dea5
#
_cell.length_a   1.000
_cell.length_b   1.000
_cell.length_c   1.000
_cell.angle_alpha   90.00
_cell.angle_beta   90.00
_cell.angle_gamma   90.00
#
_symmetry.space_group_name_H-M   'P 1'
#
loop_
_entity.id
_entity.type
_entity.pdbx_description
1 polymer ?
#
loop_
_entity_poly.entity_id
_entity_poly.type
_entity_poly.pdbx_seq_one_letter_code
_entity_poly.pdbx_strand_id
1 'polypeptide(L)'
;MLSAPLIESFVNQVDIKPVEFDLPNQANPSLSCKPSQAWARVPAQPDAQERASLKAEIKELLKARDAVLVAHYYVDAELQDLAEETGGCVSDSLEMARFGRESKQQNLVVAGVRFMGETSKILNPEKRVFMPDLDATCSLDLGCPSAEFNAFCDQHPDRTVVVYANTSAAVKARADWMVTSSIALDIVGHLHAQGQKLIWAPDRHLGQYIQKQT
;
A
#
# COMPACT_ATOMS: atom_id res chain seq x y z
N MET A 1 -1.93 -16.38 13.05
CA MET A 1 -3.12 -15.52 13.13
C MET A 1 -2.89 -14.53 14.27
N LEU A 2 -2.66 -13.26 13.97
CA LEU A 2 -2.64 -12.21 14.97
C LEU A 2 -4.09 -11.87 15.32
N SER A 3 -4.42 -11.79 16.60
CA SER A 3 -5.79 -11.48 17.04
C SER A 3 -6.14 -10.01 16.76
N ALA A 4 -7.40 -9.72 16.44
CA ALA A 4 -7.91 -8.37 16.14
C ALA A 4 -7.44 -7.26 17.11
N PRO A 5 -7.33 -7.47 18.44
CA PRO A 5 -6.85 -6.45 19.36
C PRO A 5 -5.39 -6.01 19.14
N LEU A 6 -4.56 -6.87 18.57
CA LEU A 6 -3.16 -6.52 18.25
C LEU A 6 -3.08 -5.59 17.05
N ILE A 7 -3.98 -5.74 16.07
CA ILE A 7 -4.01 -4.91 14.87
C ILE A 7 -4.48 -3.49 15.21
N GLU A 8 -5.49 -3.32 16.06
CA GLU A 8 -5.93 -1.99 16.54
C GLU A 8 -4.83 -1.26 17.31
N SER A 9 -4.03 -1.97 18.13
CA SER A 9 -2.92 -1.34 18.85
C SER A 9 -1.79 -0.90 17.92
N PHE A 10 -1.59 -1.55 16.78
CA PHE A 10 -0.59 -1.18 15.78
C PHE A 10 -1.01 0.03 14.95
N VAL A 11 -2.27 0.11 14.55
CA VAL A 11 -2.80 1.28 13.80
C VAL A 11 -2.68 2.55 14.62
N ASN A 12 -2.85 2.47 15.94
CA ASN A 12 -2.70 3.61 16.86
C ASN A 12 -1.23 3.99 17.20
N GLN A 13 -0.26 3.13 16.89
CA GLN A 13 1.18 3.43 17.12
C GLN A 13 1.89 4.01 15.88
N VAL A 14 1.32 3.84 14.70
CA VAL A 14 1.73 4.59 13.53
C VAL A 14 1.00 5.92 13.63
N ASP A 15 1.72 7.02 13.74
CA ASP A 15 1.16 8.38 13.75
C ASP A 15 0.65 8.69 12.32
N ILE A 16 -0.37 7.95 11.92
CA ILE A 16 -1.10 8.16 10.68
C ILE A 16 -2.09 9.28 10.99
N LYS A 17 -1.68 10.51 10.74
CA LYS A 17 -2.63 11.61 10.74
C LYS A 17 -3.75 11.23 9.77
N PRO A 18 -5.01 11.23 10.23
CA PRO A 18 -6.13 11.03 9.30
C PRO A 18 -6.02 12.14 8.26
N VAL A 19 -5.83 11.75 7.02
CA VAL A 19 -5.89 12.70 5.90
C VAL A 19 -7.37 12.97 5.69
N GLU A 20 -7.84 14.12 6.14
CA GLU A 20 -9.12 14.64 5.69
C GLU A 20 -8.99 14.98 4.22
N PHE A 21 -9.44 14.06 3.38
CA PHE A 21 -9.64 14.37 1.98
C PHE A 21 -10.90 15.22 1.89
N ASP A 22 -10.74 16.48 1.51
CA ASP A 22 -11.82 17.24 0.91
C ASP A 22 -12.17 16.58 -0.42
N LEU A 23 -12.90 15.47 -0.35
CA LEU A 23 -13.52 14.91 -1.53
C LEU A 23 -14.55 15.93 -1.99
N PRO A 24 -14.44 16.50 -3.19
CA PRO A 24 -15.43 17.40 -3.69
C PRO A 24 -16.78 16.69 -3.63
N ASN A 25 -17.73 17.34 -2.95
CA ASN A 25 -19.09 16.87 -2.76
C ASN A 25 -19.61 16.20 -4.05
N GLN A 26 -19.97 14.92 -3.99
CA GLN A 26 -20.38 14.08 -5.13
C GLN A 26 -21.58 14.65 -5.93
N ALA A 27 -22.12 15.77 -5.51
CA ALA A 27 -23.26 16.46 -6.15
C ALA A 27 -22.86 17.37 -7.33
N ASN A 28 -21.58 17.52 -7.68
CA ASN A 28 -21.19 18.41 -8.77
C ASN A 28 -20.41 17.69 -9.88
N PRO A 29 -21.10 17.19 -10.94
CA PRO A 29 -20.47 16.49 -12.06
C PRO A 29 -19.54 17.38 -12.91
N SER A 30 -19.45 18.68 -12.64
CA SER A 30 -18.53 19.59 -13.32
C SER A 30 -17.10 19.62 -12.72
N LEU A 31 -16.87 18.96 -11.61
CA LEU A 31 -15.54 18.80 -11.00
C LEU A 31 -14.85 17.52 -11.51
N SER A 32 -14.74 17.38 -12.83
CA SER A 32 -13.79 16.44 -13.39
C SER A 32 -12.39 16.88 -12.98
N CYS A 33 -11.66 16.03 -12.27
CA CYS A 33 -10.27 16.26 -11.93
C CYS A 33 -9.49 16.52 -13.23
N LYS A 34 -9.16 17.80 -13.47
CA LYS A 34 -8.39 18.15 -14.67
C LYS A 34 -6.98 17.65 -14.46
N PRO A 35 -6.35 16.97 -15.43
CA PRO A 35 -4.97 16.52 -15.33
C PRO A 35 -4.01 17.64 -14.89
N SER A 36 -4.26 18.89 -15.32
CA SER A 36 -3.49 20.06 -14.89
C SER A 36 -3.54 20.34 -13.38
N GLN A 37 -4.56 19.90 -12.66
CA GLN A 37 -4.65 20.07 -11.21
C GLN A 37 -3.85 18.99 -10.46
N ALA A 38 -3.76 17.80 -11.00
CA ALA A 38 -2.91 16.74 -10.45
C ALA A 38 -1.42 17.13 -10.51
N TRP A 39 -0.99 17.79 -11.58
CA TRP A 39 0.38 18.25 -11.77
C TRP A 39 0.73 19.53 -10.99
N ALA A 40 -0.26 20.26 -10.48
CA ALA A 40 -0.03 21.49 -9.73
C ALA A 40 0.72 21.29 -8.41
N ARG A 41 0.83 20.06 -7.92
CA ARG A 41 1.54 19.70 -6.69
C ARG A 41 2.90 19.06 -6.93
N VAL A 42 3.32 18.91 -8.18
CA VAL A 42 4.66 18.36 -8.46
C VAL A 42 5.71 19.41 -8.07
N PRO A 43 6.60 19.11 -7.14
CA PRO A 43 7.67 20.03 -6.77
C PRO A 43 8.56 20.38 -7.95
N ALA A 44 9.20 21.54 -7.90
CA ALA A 44 10.22 21.88 -8.89
C ALA A 44 11.31 20.80 -8.88
N GLN A 45 11.68 20.34 -10.06
CA GLN A 45 12.73 19.32 -10.18
C GLN A 45 14.09 19.96 -9.82
N PRO A 46 14.88 19.33 -8.94
CA PRO A 46 16.23 19.80 -8.65
C PRO A 46 17.10 19.72 -9.88
N ASP A 47 18.08 20.62 -9.98
CA ASP A 47 19.06 20.54 -11.06
C ASP A 47 20.02 19.33 -10.90
N ALA A 48 20.85 19.06 -11.88
CA ALA A 48 21.73 17.89 -11.89
C ALA A 48 22.73 17.89 -10.71
N GLN A 49 23.22 19.06 -10.30
CA GLN A 49 24.17 19.18 -9.20
C GLN A 49 23.48 18.98 -7.84
N GLU A 50 22.34 19.61 -7.66
CA GLU A 50 21.52 19.44 -6.47
C GLU A 50 21.05 17.98 -6.31
N ARG A 51 20.65 17.36 -7.40
CA ARG A 51 20.22 15.94 -7.44
C ARG A 51 21.36 15.00 -7.04
N ALA A 52 22.57 15.23 -7.52
CA ALA A 52 23.74 14.45 -7.15
C ALA A 52 24.08 14.61 -5.65
N SER A 53 23.95 15.83 -5.15
CA SER A 53 24.16 16.13 -3.71
C SER A 53 23.13 15.43 -2.84
N LEU A 54 21.85 15.50 -3.20
CA LEU A 54 20.75 14.84 -2.48
C LEU A 54 20.93 13.31 -2.47
N LYS A 55 21.30 12.71 -3.59
CA LYS A 55 21.58 11.26 -3.63
C LYS A 55 22.72 10.85 -2.71
N ALA A 56 23.80 11.64 -2.68
CA ALA A 56 24.92 11.37 -1.78
C ALA A 56 24.51 11.48 -0.30
N GLU A 57 23.76 12.52 0.05
CA GLU A 57 23.25 12.71 1.41
C GLU A 57 22.31 11.58 1.84
N ILE A 58 21.38 11.17 0.97
CA ILE A 58 20.45 10.05 1.25
C ILE A 58 21.24 8.76 1.53
N LYS A 59 22.27 8.46 0.74
CA LYS A 59 23.11 7.27 0.96
C LYS A 59 23.79 7.27 2.32
N GLU A 60 24.32 8.41 2.74
CA GLU A 60 24.93 8.53 4.06
C GLU A 60 23.90 8.46 5.19
N LEU A 61 22.72 9.05 5.01
CA LEU A 61 21.62 8.95 5.98
C LEU A 61 21.11 7.52 6.14
N LEU A 62 20.96 6.77 5.06
CA LEU A 62 20.55 5.36 5.13
C LEU A 62 21.52 4.53 5.96
N LYS A 63 22.82 4.70 5.74
CA LYS A 63 23.86 4.05 6.57
C LYS A 63 23.78 4.48 8.03
N ALA A 64 23.77 5.80 8.27
CA ALA A 64 23.81 6.36 9.63
C ALA A 64 22.58 5.97 10.45
N ARG A 65 21.47 5.68 9.81
CA ARG A 65 20.19 5.35 10.44
C ARG A 65 19.87 3.85 10.44
N ASP A 66 20.81 3.00 10.05
CA ASP A 66 20.54 1.57 9.86
C ASP A 66 19.24 1.34 9.05
N ALA A 67 19.17 2.00 7.90
CA ALA A 67 18.00 2.04 7.05
C ALA A 67 18.27 1.42 5.67
N VAL A 68 17.23 0.85 5.06
CA VAL A 68 17.25 0.37 3.69
C VAL A 68 16.09 1.01 2.91
N LEU A 69 16.36 1.41 1.68
CA LEU A 69 15.37 1.95 0.75
C LEU A 69 14.77 0.80 -0.07
N VAL A 70 13.46 0.67 -0.04
CA VAL A 70 12.71 -0.24 -0.92
C VAL A 70 11.80 0.58 -1.82
N ALA A 71 11.88 0.37 -3.11
CA ALA A 71 11.21 1.17 -4.12
C ALA A 71 10.25 0.34 -4.96
N HIS A 72 9.06 0.87 -5.21
CA HIS A 72 8.15 0.24 -6.15
C HIS A 72 8.60 0.53 -7.60
N TYR A 73 8.45 -0.44 -8.49
CA TYR A 73 8.94 -0.38 -9.86
C TYR A 73 8.31 0.73 -10.73
N TYR A 74 7.28 1.43 -10.26
CA TYR A 74 6.70 2.57 -10.99
C TYR A 74 7.17 3.95 -10.50
N VAL A 75 8.01 4.01 -9.44
CA VAL A 75 8.58 5.30 -9.02
C VAL A 75 9.63 5.77 -10.02
N ASP A 76 10.04 7.02 -9.89
CA ASP A 76 11.08 7.60 -10.75
C ASP A 76 12.33 6.70 -10.82
N ALA A 77 12.94 6.59 -12.01
CA ALA A 77 14.10 5.73 -12.25
C ALA A 77 15.26 6.03 -11.30
N GLU A 78 15.49 7.30 -10.96
CA GLU A 78 16.54 7.67 -10.03
C GLU A 78 16.32 7.17 -8.60
N LEU A 79 15.07 7.00 -8.17
CA LEU A 79 14.75 6.38 -6.88
C LEU A 79 14.94 4.87 -6.94
N GLN A 80 14.66 4.24 -8.08
CA GLN A 80 14.93 2.83 -8.30
C GLN A 80 16.44 2.57 -8.26
N ASP A 81 17.23 3.32 -9.04
CA ASP A 81 18.68 3.24 -9.03
C ASP A 81 19.24 3.43 -7.61
N LEU A 82 18.73 4.41 -6.87
CA LEU A 82 19.17 4.68 -5.51
C LEU A 82 18.87 3.51 -4.55
N ALA A 83 17.72 2.86 -4.71
CA ALA A 83 17.38 1.68 -3.91
C ALA A 83 18.38 0.54 -4.18
N GLU A 84 18.66 0.23 -5.47
CA GLU A 84 19.63 -0.80 -5.84
C GLU A 84 21.05 -0.47 -5.39
N GLU A 85 21.52 0.75 -5.61
CA GLU A 85 22.86 1.23 -5.22
C GLU A 85 23.10 1.20 -3.70
N THR A 86 22.03 1.25 -2.89
CA THR A 86 22.12 1.22 -1.42
C THR A 86 21.83 -0.14 -0.81
N GLY A 87 21.72 -1.18 -1.64
CA GLY A 87 21.47 -2.56 -1.18
C GLY A 87 20.01 -2.81 -0.79
N GLY A 88 19.10 -1.99 -1.28
CA GLY A 88 17.67 -2.20 -1.20
C GLY A 88 17.12 -3.02 -2.36
N CYS A 89 15.83 -2.87 -2.65
CA CYS A 89 15.20 -3.57 -3.78
C CYS A 89 14.22 -2.68 -4.54
N VAL A 90 14.02 -3.04 -5.80
CA VAL A 90 12.96 -2.52 -6.67
C VAL A 90 12.01 -3.67 -6.99
N SER A 91 10.74 -3.56 -6.59
CA SER A 91 9.81 -4.66 -6.78
C SER A 91 8.34 -4.24 -6.71
N ASP A 92 7.42 -5.23 -6.71
CA ASP A 92 6.02 -5.02 -6.37
C ASP A 92 5.82 -4.86 -4.84
N SER A 93 4.60 -4.48 -4.46
CA SER A 93 4.27 -4.15 -3.07
C SER A 93 4.47 -5.30 -2.08
N LEU A 94 4.29 -6.55 -2.51
CA LEU A 94 4.43 -7.71 -1.63
C LEU A 94 5.90 -8.09 -1.45
N GLU A 95 6.66 -8.12 -2.54
CA GLU A 95 8.09 -8.40 -2.49
C GLU A 95 8.87 -7.30 -1.75
N MET A 96 8.47 -6.03 -1.87
CA MET A 96 9.02 -4.95 -1.05
C MET A 96 8.84 -5.22 0.45
N ALA A 97 7.65 -5.66 0.86
CA ALA A 97 7.38 -5.98 2.26
C ALA A 97 8.13 -7.24 2.73
N ARG A 98 8.27 -8.24 1.86
CA ARG A 98 9.05 -9.44 2.11
C ARG A 98 10.54 -9.15 2.22
N PHE A 99 11.10 -8.39 1.29
CA PHE A 99 12.48 -7.92 1.37
C PHE A 99 12.74 -7.17 2.67
N GLY A 100 11.81 -6.30 3.08
CA GLY A 100 11.88 -5.62 4.36
C GLY A 100 12.01 -6.57 5.54
N ARG A 101 11.33 -7.71 5.50
CA ARG A 101 11.42 -8.75 6.53
C ARG A 101 12.78 -9.46 6.53
N GLU A 102 13.34 -9.73 5.37
CA GLU A 102 14.61 -10.44 5.21
C GLU A 102 15.82 -9.53 5.46
N SER A 103 15.66 -8.23 5.30
CA SER A 103 16.73 -7.26 5.52
C SER A 103 17.13 -7.19 7.00
N LYS A 104 18.40 -6.89 7.25
CA LYS A 104 18.95 -6.77 8.62
C LYS A 104 18.65 -5.41 9.25
N GLN A 105 18.38 -4.40 8.44
CA GLN A 105 18.16 -3.03 8.87
C GLN A 105 16.88 -2.91 9.70
N GLN A 106 16.93 -2.07 10.75
CA GLN A 106 15.80 -1.80 11.63
C GLN A 106 14.81 -0.79 11.04
N ASN A 107 15.27 0.00 10.07
CA ASN A 107 14.49 1.05 9.45
C ASN A 107 14.26 0.74 7.96
N LEU A 108 13.01 0.78 7.52
CA LEU A 108 12.61 0.63 6.13
C LEU A 108 12.13 1.99 5.61
N VAL A 109 12.69 2.45 4.51
CA VAL A 109 12.18 3.61 3.77
C VAL A 109 11.46 3.09 2.54
N VAL A 110 10.15 3.29 2.48
CA VAL A 110 9.29 2.76 1.42
C VAL A 110 8.97 3.86 0.43
N ALA A 111 9.55 3.79 -0.77
CA ALA A 111 9.22 4.66 -1.90
C ALA A 111 8.10 4.02 -2.72
N GLY A 112 6.89 4.48 -2.50
CA GLY A 112 5.66 3.97 -3.12
C GLY A 112 4.45 4.68 -2.55
N VAL A 113 3.26 4.11 -2.74
CA VAL A 113 2.02 4.66 -2.19
C VAL A 113 1.73 4.09 -0.80
N ARG A 114 0.91 4.79 -0.04
CA ARG A 114 0.65 4.60 1.38
C ARG A 114 0.38 3.15 1.80
N PHE A 115 -0.49 2.44 1.10
CA PHE A 115 -0.82 1.04 1.46
C PHE A 115 0.40 0.11 1.41
N MET A 116 1.44 0.44 0.66
CA MET A 116 2.70 -0.35 0.61
C MET A 116 3.50 -0.21 1.88
N GLY A 117 3.62 1.01 2.40
CA GLY A 117 4.22 1.26 3.71
C GLY A 117 3.43 0.60 4.84
N GLU A 118 2.10 0.68 4.79
CA GLU A 118 1.21 -0.01 5.74
C GLU A 118 1.41 -1.53 5.67
N THR A 119 1.45 -2.11 4.47
CA THR A 119 1.71 -3.55 4.29
C THR A 119 3.09 -3.94 4.81
N SER A 120 4.10 -3.13 4.51
CA SER A 120 5.46 -3.34 5.05
C SER A 120 5.47 -3.32 6.57
N LYS A 121 4.71 -2.41 7.20
CA LYS A 121 4.59 -2.33 8.66
C LYS A 121 3.84 -3.52 9.26
N ILE A 122 2.76 -3.97 8.62
CA ILE A 122 1.98 -5.15 9.05
C ILE A 122 2.86 -6.41 9.06
N LEU A 123 3.67 -6.60 8.02
CA LEU A 123 4.54 -7.77 7.89
C LEU A 123 5.84 -7.67 8.70
N ASN A 124 6.21 -6.47 9.15
CA ASN A 124 7.43 -6.19 9.91
C ASN A 124 7.12 -5.32 11.14
N PRO A 125 6.33 -5.82 12.09
CA PRO A 125 5.83 -5.00 13.20
C PRO A 125 6.94 -4.48 14.13
N GLU A 126 8.08 -5.15 14.18
CA GLU A 126 9.25 -4.76 14.98
C GLU A 126 10.08 -3.64 14.34
N LYS A 127 9.97 -3.46 13.00
CA LYS A 127 10.75 -2.46 12.28
C LYS A 127 10.03 -1.11 12.22
N ARG A 128 10.80 -0.06 12.05
CA ARG A 128 10.28 1.27 11.78
C ARG A 128 10.14 1.44 10.27
N VAL A 129 8.96 1.83 9.82
CA VAL A 129 8.67 2.06 8.41
C VAL A 129 8.46 3.56 8.19
N PHE A 130 9.19 4.12 7.25
CA PHE A 130 9.10 5.51 6.85
C PHE A 130 8.64 5.60 5.40
N MET A 131 7.86 6.62 5.11
CA MET A 131 7.46 6.96 3.75
C MET A 131 7.76 8.43 3.49
N PRO A 132 8.33 8.77 2.31
CA PRO A 132 8.60 10.16 1.95
C PRO A 132 7.34 11.02 1.87
N ASP A 133 6.23 10.43 1.42
CA ASP A 133 4.95 11.09 1.25
C ASP A 133 3.81 10.15 1.67
N LEU A 134 3.06 10.55 2.71
CA LEU A 134 1.90 9.81 3.20
C LEU A 134 0.62 10.15 2.44
N ASP A 135 0.62 11.21 1.65
CA ASP A 135 -0.52 11.57 0.80
C ASP A 135 -0.49 10.84 -0.55
N ALA A 136 0.65 10.23 -0.89
CA ALA A 136 0.74 9.36 -2.05
C ALA A 136 -0.15 8.12 -1.84
N THR A 137 -1.23 8.00 -2.62
CA THR A 137 -2.22 6.94 -2.46
C THR A 137 -2.60 6.31 -3.80
N CYS A 138 -3.42 5.26 -3.75
CA CYS A 138 -3.90 4.50 -4.89
C CYS A 138 -5.40 4.71 -5.08
N SER A 139 -5.85 4.82 -6.34
CA SER A 139 -7.28 4.96 -6.65
C SER A 139 -8.13 3.78 -6.15
N LEU A 140 -7.57 2.58 -6.09
CA LEU A 140 -8.26 1.41 -5.53
C LEU A 140 -8.44 1.54 -4.02
N ASP A 141 -7.44 2.07 -3.31
CA ASP A 141 -7.53 2.35 -1.87
C ASP A 141 -8.56 3.44 -1.58
N LEU A 142 -8.49 4.56 -2.32
CA LEU A 142 -9.47 5.64 -2.24
C LEU A 142 -10.91 5.19 -2.57
N GLY A 143 -11.05 4.24 -3.50
CA GLY A 143 -12.34 3.66 -3.89
C GLY A 143 -12.90 2.63 -2.91
N CYS A 144 -12.20 2.36 -1.78
CA CYS A 144 -12.61 1.39 -0.77
C CYS A 144 -12.50 1.98 0.65
N PRO A 145 -13.31 3.00 0.99
CA PRO A 145 -13.31 3.58 2.33
C PRO A 145 -13.66 2.53 3.38
N SER A 146 -12.85 2.45 4.45
CA SER A 146 -12.98 1.39 5.46
C SER A 146 -14.32 1.36 6.17
N ALA A 147 -14.93 2.52 6.41
CA ALA A 147 -16.24 2.60 7.07
C ALA A 147 -17.34 1.95 6.22
N GLU A 148 -17.39 2.27 4.92
CA GLU A 148 -18.37 1.71 3.99
C GLU A 148 -18.12 0.22 3.76
N PHE A 149 -16.85 -0.15 3.63
CA PHE A 149 -16.44 -1.55 3.47
C PHE A 149 -16.84 -2.40 4.69
N ASN A 150 -16.57 -1.92 5.91
CA ASN A 150 -16.97 -2.62 7.15
C ASN A 150 -18.49 -2.77 7.24
N ALA A 151 -19.25 -1.70 6.98
CA ALA A 151 -20.70 -1.76 6.99
C ALA A 151 -21.26 -2.77 5.97
N PHE A 152 -20.62 -2.88 4.79
CA PHE A 152 -20.99 -3.89 3.80
C PHE A 152 -20.67 -5.31 4.30
N CYS A 153 -19.50 -5.54 4.87
CA CYS A 153 -19.12 -6.84 5.42
C CYS A 153 -20.07 -7.28 6.56
N ASP A 154 -20.51 -6.35 7.40
CA ASP A 154 -21.42 -6.63 8.51
C ASP A 154 -22.81 -7.07 8.05
N GLN A 155 -23.23 -6.66 6.84
CA GLN A 155 -24.47 -7.13 6.21
C GLN A 155 -24.36 -8.55 5.65
N HIS A 156 -23.13 -9.09 5.54
CA HIS A 156 -22.84 -10.38 4.94
C HIS A 156 -21.92 -11.25 5.84
N PRO A 157 -22.34 -11.54 7.08
CA PRO A 157 -21.48 -12.22 8.05
C PRO A 157 -21.18 -13.68 7.68
N ASP A 158 -21.93 -14.25 6.71
CA ASP A 158 -21.77 -15.61 6.20
C ASP A 158 -20.72 -15.72 5.08
N ARG A 159 -19.99 -14.63 4.80
CA ARG A 159 -19.02 -14.58 3.70
C ARG A 159 -17.59 -14.38 4.18
N THR A 160 -16.68 -15.07 3.55
CA THR A 160 -15.23 -14.87 3.71
C THR A 160 -14.79 -13.64 2.94
N VAL A 161 -14.07 -12.77 3.62
CA VAL A 161 -13.63 -11.48 3.08
C VAL A 161 -12.23 -11.61 2.47
N VAL A 162 -12.15 -11.43 1.16
CA VAL A 162 -10.90 -11.45 0.39
C VAL A 162 -10.63 -10.05 -0.14
N VAL A 163 -9.50 -9.46 0.22
CA VAL A 163 -9.11 -8.13 -0.25
C VAL A 163 -7.84 -8.17 -1.08
N TYR A 164 -7.84 -7.38 -2.14
CA TYR A 164 -6.65 -7.12 -2.92
C TYR A 164 -5.71 -6.19 -2.15
N ALA A 165 -4.41 -6.37 -2.28
CA ALA A 165 -3.38 -5.68 -1.51
C ALA A 165 -3.46 -4.15 -1.55
N ASN A 166 -4.04 -3.58 -2.61
CA ASN A 166 -4.19 -2.13 -2.82
C ASN A 166 -5.35 -1.55 -1.99
N THR A 167 -5.29 -1.72 -0.69
CA THR A 167 -6.27 -1.24 0.29
C THR A 167 -5.55 -0.75 1.54
N SER A 168 -6.23 0.08 2.33
CA SER A 168 -5.70 0.56 3.61
C SER A 168 -5.50 -0.56 4.64
N ALA A 169 -4.67 -0.31 5.65
CA ALA A 169 -4.51 -1.21 6.79
C ALA A 169 -5.86 -1.48 7.50
N ALA A 170 -6.74 -0.49 7.57
CA ALA A 170 -8.06 -0.63 8.18
C ALA A 170 -8.96 -1.61 7.41
N VAL A 171 -8.92 -1.59 6.08
CA VAL A 171 -9.63 -2.57 5.23
C VAL A 171 -9.01 -3.96 5.39
N LYS A 172 -7.68 -4.06 5.41
CA LYS A 172 -6.97 -5.33 5.65
C LYS A 172 -7.28 -5.95 7.01
N ALA A 173 -7.48 -5.12 8.04
CA ALA A 173 -7.84 -5.59 9.37
C ALA A 173 -9.19 -6.31 9.43
N ARG A 174 -10.12 -5.99 8.50
CA ARG A 174 -11.43 -6.64 8.38
C ARG A 174 -11.40 -7.90 7.53
N ALA A 175 -10.35 -8.09 6.73
CA ALA A 175 -10.25 -9.18 5.77
C ALA A 175 -9.79 -10.48 6.43
N ASP A 176 -10.32 -11.61 5.93
CA ASP A 176 -9.82 -12.94 6.25
C ASP A 176 -8.59 -13.29 5.40
N TRP A 177 -8.56 -12.79 4.17
CA TRP A 177 -7.48 -13.02 3.20
C TRP A 177 -7.08 -11.73 2.51
N MET A 178 -5.78 -11.53 2.37
CA MET A 178 -5.20 -10.48 1.52
C MET A 178 -4.41 -11.14 0.39
N VAL A 179 -4.67 -10.73 -0.85
CA VAL A 179 -4.11 -11.32 -2.06
C VAL A 179 -3.50 -10.27 -2.98
N THR A 180 -2.57 -10.72 -3.81
CA THR A 180 -2.09 -9.98 -4.99
C THR A 180 -2.66 -10.61 -6.26
N SER A 181 -2.50 -9.96 -7.41
CA SER A 181 -2.99 -10.47 -8.69
C SER A 181 -2.43 -11.86 -9.03
N SER A 182 -1.19 -12.15 -8.64
CA SER A 182 -0.51 -13.40 -8.93
C SER A 182 -1.09 -14.62 -8.22
N ILE A 183 -1.67 -14.44 -7.02
CA ILE A 183 -2.19 -15.54 -6.19
C ILE A 183 -3.72 -15.53 -6.02
N ALA A 184 -4.37 -14.48 -6.53
CA ALA A 184 -5.81 -14.26 -6.30
C ALA A 184 -6.66 -15.41 -6.83
N LEU A 185 -6.36 -15.91 -8.03
CA LEU A 185 -7.11 -17.01 -8.64
C LEU A 185 -6.98 -18.31 -7.84
N ASP A 186 -5.77 -18.63 -7.37
CA ASP A 186 -5.52 -19.84 -6.59
C ASP A 186 -6.23 -19.81 -5.24
N ILE A 187 -6.19 -18.66 -4.55
CA ILE A 187 -6.84 -18.49 -3.26
C ILE A 187 -8.36 -18.54 -3.40
N VAL A 188 -8.93 -17.84 -4.39
CA VAL A 188 -10.39 -17.87 -4.62
C VAL A 188 -10.84 -19.25 -5.04
N GLY A 189 -10.09 -19.93 -5.93
CA GLY A 189 -10.36 -21.30 -6.31
C GLY A 189 -10.34 -22.27 -5.14
N HIS A 190 -9.36 -22.11 -4.23
CA HIS A 190 -9.28 -22.90 -2.99
C HIS A 190 -10.51 -22.69 -2.08
N LEU A 191 -10.90 -21.45 -1.86
CA LEU A 191 -12.06 -21.11 -1.03
C LEU A 191 -13.38 -21.56 -1.66
N HIS A 192 -13.50 -21.41 -2.99
CA HIS A 192 -14.66 -21.90 -3.75
C HIS A 192 -14.80 -23.42 -3.65
N ALA A 193 -13.71 -24.17 -3.77
CA ALA A 193 -13.73 -25.64 -3.61
C ALA A 193 -14.18 -26.10 -2.21
N GLN A 194 -14.06 -25.23 -1.21
CA GLN A 194 -14.60 -25.44 0.15
C GLN A 194 -16.05 -24.99 0.30
N GLY A 195 -16.71 -24.53 -0.76
CA GLY A 195 -18.08 -24.05 -0.75
C GLY A 195 -18.27 -22.69 -0.06
N GLN A 196 -17.19 -21.91 0.11
CA GLN A 196 -17.26 -20.61 0.77
C GLN A 196 -17.84 -19.56 -0.16
N LYS A 197 -18.72 -18.71 0.39
CA LYS A 197 -19.17 -17.50 -0.29
C LYS A 197 -18.21 -16.37 0.00
N LEU A 198 -17.86 -15.57 -0.98
CA LEU A 198 -16.83 -14.57 -0.83
C LEU A 198 -17.38 -13.13 -0.95
N ILE A 199 -16.72 -12.21 -0.26
CA ILE A 199 -16.69 -10.78 -0.57
C ILE A 199 -15.33 -10.50 -1.19
N TRP A 200 -15.32 -9.82 -2.33
CA TRP A 200 -14.11 -9.37 -3.01
C TRP A 200 -14.07 -7.85 -3.08
N ALA A 201 -12.96 -7.25 -2.68
CA ALA A 201 -12.71 -5.81 -2.79
C ALA A 201 -11.22 -5.50 -3.01
N PRO A 202 -10.87 -4.30 -3.53
CA PRO A 202 -11.73 -3.29 -4.16
C PRO A 202 -11.82 -3.44 -5.69
N ASP A 203 -10.88 -4.18 -6.33
CA ASP A 203 -10.75 -4.25 -7.79
C ASP A 203 -11.86 -5.12 -8.41
N ARG A 204 -12.91 -4.43 -8.90
CA ARG A 204 -14.04 -5.10 -9.58
C ARG A 204 -13.61 -5.85 -10.84
N HIS A 205 -12.58 -5.38 -11.57
CA HIS A 205 -12.18 -5.97 -12.84
C HIS A 205 -11.46 -7.29 -12.61
N LEU A 206 -10.52 -7.31 -11.64
CA LEU A 206 -9.87 -8.55 -11.22
C LEU A 206 -10.90 -9.52 -10.62
N GLY A 207 -11.82 -9.03 -9.79
CA GLY A 207 -12.89 -9.83 -9.20
C GLY A 207 -13.79 -10.47 -10.26
N GLN A 208 -14.20 -9.72 -11.29
CA GLN A 208 -14.99 -10.26 -12.42
C GLN A 208 -14.20 -11.26 -13.26
N TYR A 209 -12.90 -11.04 -13.44
CA TYR A 209 -12.06 -12.01 -14.14
C TYR A 209 -12.01 -13.33 -13.37
N ILE A 210 -11.72 -13.28 -12.06
CA ILE A 210 -11.64 -14.45 -11.19
C ILE A 210 -12.98 -15.19 -11.17
N GLN A 211 -14.10 -14.47 -11.02
CA GLN A 211 -15.45 -15.05 -11.03
C GLN A 211 -15.78 -15.83 -12.31
N LYS A 212 -15.19 -15.45 -13.44
CA LYS A 212 -15.38 -16.17 -14.70
C LYS A 212 -14.53 -17.43 -14.82
N GLN A 213 -13.50 -17.57 -14.00
CA GLN A 213 -12.56 -18.69 -14.01
C GLN A 213 -12.89 -19.74 -12.93
N THR A 214 -13.66 -19.36 -11.93
CA THR A 214 -14.08 -20.22 -10.80
C THR A 214 -15.58 -20.45 -10.79
#